data_07e8cc6b2a29229ef77cbcf35056c772
#
_entry.id   07e8cc6b2a29229ef77cbcf35056c772
#
_cell.length_a   1.000
_cell.length_b   1.000
_cell.length_c   1.000
_cell.angle_alpha   90.00
_cell.angle_beta   90.00
_cell.angle_gamma   90.00
#
_symmetry.space_group_name_H-M   'P 1'
#
loop_
_entity.id
_entity.type
_entity.pdbx_description
1 polymer ?
#
loop_
_entity_poly.entity_id
_entity_poly.type
_entity_poly.pdbx_seq_one_letter_code
_entity_poly.pdbx_strand_id
1 'polypeptide(L)'
;MKTTIYSTIRTFLTSRVSIVVAAFVALAVTTGVSAYGPERETFTTQNAAPYITFNSITNNGQYGDERNFMLVKDASITTKGDWKDEIAVEDGKEYLVRILVHNNAKPQLNLTATNTRIAVNVPTNLSNKITLDAFLRADNAKPKEIWDNAVMTSDKKFNVAYVA
;
A
#
# COMPACT_ATOMS: atom_id res chain seq x y z
N MET A 1 -5.45 17.69 -7.29
CA MET A 1 -5.53 16.64 -8.30
C MET A 1 -5.29 15.31 -7.61
N LYS A 2 -6.20 14.34 -7.77
CA LYS A 2 -6.07 12.98 -7.21
C LYS A 2 -5.63 12.06 -8.34
N THR A 3 -4.54 11.35 -8.14
CA THR A 3 -4.07 10.33 -9.08
C THR A 3 -3.99 9.00 -8.35
N THR A 4 -4.60 7.98 -8.93
CA THR A 4 -4.51 6.60 -8.43
C THR A 4 -3.79 5.78 -9.49
N ILE A 5 -2.73 5.09 -9.08
CA ILE A 5 -1.95 4.21 -9.96
C ILE A 5 -2.27 2.77 -9.57
N TYR A 6 -2.62 1.96 -10.55
CA TYR A 6 -2.84 0.53 -10.42
C TYR A 6 -1.69 -0.22 -11.09
N SER A 7 -1.17 -1.21 -10.41
CA SER A 7 -0.18 -2.14 -10.94
C SER A 7 -0.57 -3.56 -10.58
N THR A 8 -0.33 -4.50 -11.47
CA THR A 8 -0.64 -5.90 -11.28
C THR A 8 0.61 -6.68 -10.91
N ILE A 9 0.52 -7.52 -9.89
CA ILE A 9 1.60 -8.39 -9.42
C ILE A 9 1.13 -9.83 -9.52
N ARG A 10 1.91 -10.68 -10.18
CA ARG A 10 1.68 -12.13 -10.26
C ARG A 10 2.49 -12.84 -9.18
N THR A 11 1.88 -13.76 -8.48
CA THR A 11 2.52 -14.61 -7.48
C THR A 11 2.93 -15.96 -8.08
N PHE A 12 4.13 -16.42 -7.71
CA PHE A 12 4.64 -17.74 -8.08
C PHE A 12 4.95 -18.53 -6.81
N LEU A 13 4.30 -19.68 -6.66
CA LEU A 13 4.57 -20.63 -5.60
C LEU A 13 5.40 -21.78 -6.17
N THR A 14 6.60 -21.97 -5.67
CA THR A 14 7.41 -23.13 -6.03
C THR A 14 7.20 -24.24 -4.99
N SER A 15 6.51 -25.28 -5.40
CA SER A 15 6.25 -26.46 -4.57
C SER A 15 7.40 -27.47 -4.72
N ARG A 16 8.21 -27.71 -3.68
CA ARG A 16 8.82 -29.00 -3.42
C ARG A 16 8.51 -29.42 -1.99
N VAL A 17 7.83 -30.53 -1.90
CA VAL A 17 7.21 -31.08 -0.72
C VAL A 17 8.26 -31.58 0.28
N SER A 18 8.11 -31.24 1.55
CA SER A 18 8.43 -32.15 2.65
C SER A 18 7.46 -31.83 3.79
N ILE A 19 6.64 -32.82 4.10
CA ILE A 19 5.60 -32.78 5.12
C ILE A 19 6.25 -32.92 6.48
N VAL A 20 6.06 -31.98 7.38
CA VAL A 20 6.03 -32.20 8.82
C VAL A 20 4.84 -31.48 9.38
N VAL A 21 3.87 -32.27 9.83
CA VAL A 21 2.68 -31.77 10.54
C VAL A 21 3.08 -31.46 11.97
N ALA A 22 2.95 -30.22 12.37
CA ALA A 22 2.82 -29.85 13.77
C ALA A 22 1.78 -28.71 13.86
N ALA A 23 0.59 -29.07 14.31
CA ALA A 23 -0.46 -28.14 14.61
C ALA A 23 -0.09 -27.33 15.87
N PHE A 24 0.21 -26.05 15.67
CA PHE A 24 0.12 -25.05 16.73
C PHE A 24 -0.83 -23.94 16.26
N VAL A 25 -2.05 -23.98 16.78
CA VAL A 25 -2.99 -22.86 16.69
C VAL A 25 -2.50 -21.81 17.69
N ALA A 26 -1.62 -20.95 17.25
CA ALA A 26 -1.38 -19.69 17.93
C ALA A 26 -2.30 -18.65 17.28
N LEU A 27 -3.36 -18.28 17.99
CA LEU A 27 -4.19 -17.11 17.67
C LEU A 27 -3.32 -15.88 17.90
N ALA A 28 -2.46 -15.54 16.94
CA ALA A 28 -1.82 -14.25 16.92
C ALA A 28 -2.89 -13.26 16.45
N VAL A 29 -3.49 -12.56 17.41
CA VAL A 29 -4.16 -11.28 17.12
C VAL A 29 -3.05 -10.34 16.66
N THR A 30 -2.76 -10.33 15.36
CA THR A 30 -1.96 -9.29 14.76
C THR A 30 -2.84 -8.03 14.77
N THR A 31 -2.67 -7.20 15.79
CA THR A 31 -3.01 -5.79 15.67
C THR A 31 -2.21 -5.31 14.47
N GLY A 32 -2.90 -5.07 13.35
CA GLY A 32 -2.27 -4.54 12.15
C GLY A 32 -1.59 -3.23 12.52
N VAL A 33 -0.28 -3.25 12.64
CA VAL A 33 0.50 -2.03 12.74
C VAL A 33 0.47 -1.45 11.33
N SER A 34 -0.42 -0.49 11.12
CA SER A 34 -0.37 0.33 9.89
C SER A 34 1.01 0.97 9.84
N ALA A 35 1.87 0.46 8.98
CA ALA A 35 3.27 0.88 8.93
C ALA A 35 3.46 1.99 7.90
N TYR A 36 2.65 3.03 8.00
CA TYR A 36 2.85 4.25 7.22
C TYR A 36 3.70 5.26 8.01
N GLY A 37 4.49 6.05 7.31
CA GLY A 37 5.33 7.07 7.91
C GLY A 37 5.77 8.17 6.95
N PRO A 38 6.58 9.10 7.42
CA PRO A 38 6.86 9.37 8.82
C PRO A 38 5.64 9.92 9.56
N GLU A 39 5.70 10.00 10.90
CA GLU A 39 4.72 10.75 11.68
C GLU A 39 4.64 12.18 11.15
N ARG A 40 3.43 12.67 10.94
CA ARG A 40 3.18 13.98 10.34
C ARG A 40 1.87 14.60 10.81
N GLU A 41 1.75 15.89 10.68
CA GLU A 41 0.51 16.61 10.90
C GLU A 41 -0.61 16.04 10.01
N THR A 42 -1.78 15.84 10.59
CA THR A 42 -2.96 15.34 9.89
C THR A 42 -4.00 16.43 9.72
N PHE A 43 -4.79 16.28 8.67
CA PHE A 43 -5.80 17.24 8.25
C PHE A 43 -7.14 16.53 8.04
N THR A 44 -8.18 17.33 7.79
CA THR A 44 -9.50 16.86 7.42
C THR A 44 -9.92 17.47 6.08
N THR A 45 -10.92 16.89 5.46
CA THR A 45 -11.48 17.44 4.21
C THR A 45 -12.02 18.87 4.39
N GLN A 46 -12.44 19.23 5.60
CA GLN A 46 -12.93 20.56 5.96
C GLN A 46 -11.80 21.53 6.31
N ASN A 47 -10.67 21.00 6.80
CA ASN A 47 -9.50 21.81 7.17
C ASN A 47 -8.25 21.23 6.53
N ALA A 48 -8.04 21.52 5.25
CA ALA A 48 -6.90 21.10 4.47
C ALA A 48 -5.61 21.84 4.86
N ALA A 49 -4.45 21.29 4.47
CA ALA A 49 -3.15 21.83 4.84
C ALA A 49 -2.85 23.23 4.26
N PRO A 50 -2.13 24.10 4.98
CA PRO A 50 -1.68 25.39 4.45
C PRO A 50 -0.41 25.28 3.60
N TYR A 51 0.09 24.08 3.36
CA TYR A 51 1.29 23.77 2.59
C TYR A 51 1.12 22.44 1.85
N ILE A 52 2.04 22.11 0.95
CA ILE A 52 2.02 20.84 0.23
C ILE A 52 2.37 19.71 1.20
N THR A 53 1.45 18.78 1.38
CA THR A 53 1.63 17.51 2.06
C THR A 53 0.82 16.44 1.32
N PHE A 54 1.30 15.22 1.33
CA PHE A 54 0.60 14.12 0.67
C PHE A 54 -0.12 13.24 1.68
N ASN A 55 -1.31 12.76 1.29
CA ASN A 55 -2.05 11.70 1.96
C ASN A 55 -2.10 11.89 3.48
N SER A 56 -2.42 13.09 3.94
CA SER A 56 -2.47 13.47 5.37
C SER A 56 -3.89 13.76 5.85
N ILE A 57 -4.91 13.58 5.00
CA ILE A 57 -6.33 13.70 5.39
C ILE A 57 -6.78 12.36 5.99
N THR A 58 -7.37 12.42 7.19
CA THR A 58 -7.78 11.22 7.95
C THR A 58 -9.26 10.87 7.83
N ASN A 59 -10.08 11.77 7.27
CA ASN A 59 -11.54 11.60 7.13
C ASN A 59 -12.03 11.69 5.68
N ASN A 60 -11.26 11.20 4.72
CA ASN A 60 -11.70 11.16 3.34
C ASN A 60 -12.86 10.18 3.17
N GLY A 61 -14.02 10.65 2.71
CA GLY A 61 -15.22 9.81 2.57
C GLY A 61 -15.09 8.66 1.56
N GLN A 62 -14.12 8.73 0.64
CA GLN A 62 -13.88 7.70 -0.37
C GLN A 62 -12.74 6.75 0.01
N TYR A 63 -11.71 7.27 0.64
CA TYR A 63 -10.45 6.52 0.91
C TYR A 63 -10.19 6.28 2.39
N GLY A 64 -11.00 6.86 3.30
CA GLY A 64 -10.78 6.80 4.74
C GLY A 64 -9.57 7.62 5.17
N ASP A 65 -8.71 7.04 5.96
CA ASP A 65 -7.42 7.63 6.34
C ASP A 65 -6.44 7.49 5.17
N GLU A 66 -6.12 8.62 4.53
CA GLU A 66 -5.25 8.64 3.35
C GLU A 66 -3.80 8.26 3.65
N ARG A 67 -3.40 8.20 4.93
CA ARG A 67 -2.05 7.75 5.31
C ARG A 67 -1.82 6.29 4.94
N ASN A 68 -2.90 5.50 4.96
CA ASN A 68 -2.97 4.16 4.40
C ASN A 68 -3.22 4.24 2.90
N PHE A 69 -2.15 4.48 2.12
CA PHE A 69 -2.26 4.81 0.71
C PHE A 69 -1.85 3.70 -0.25
N MET A 70 -1.20 2.65 0.26
CA MET A 70 -0.83 1.47 -0.51
C MET A 70 -1.71 0.28 -0.11
N LEU A 71 -2.52 -0.20 -1.03
CA LEU A 71 -3.44 -1.31 -0.78
C LEU A 71 -3.37 -2.33 -1.91
N VAL A 72 -3.65 -3.59 -1.59
CA VAL A 72 -3.70 -4.71 -2.53
C VAL A 72 -5.10 -5.27 -2.65
N LYS A 73 -5.38 -5.92 -3.80
CA LYS A 73 -6.65 -6.56 -4.11
C LYS A 73 -6.43 -7.70 -5.10
N ASP A 74 -7.19 -8.79 -5.00
CA ASP A 74 -7.24 -9.85 -6.03
C ASP A 74 -7.75 -9.24 -7.35
N ALA A 75 -7.00 -9.42 -8.43
CA ALA A 75 -7.32 -8.84 -9.73
C ALA A 75 -8.61 -9.41 -10.35
N SER A 76 -9.04 -10.60 -9.94
CA SER A 76 -10.30 -11.21 -10.39
C SER A 76 -11.54 -10.52 -9.82
N ILE A 77 -11.40 -9.74 -8.73
CA ILE A 77 -12.51 -9.00 -8.12
C ILE A 77 -12.70 -7.67 -8.87
N THR A 78 -13.70 -7.58 -9.72
CA THR A 78 -13.99 -6.39 -10.53
C THR A 78 -14.89 -5.36 -9.84
N THR A 79 -15.54 -5.73 -8.74
CA THR A 79 -16.39 -4.84 -7.95
C THR A 79 -15.58 -3.75 -7.26
N LYS A 80 -16.22 -2.61 -6.95
CA LYS A 80 -15.61 -1.55 -6.14
C LYS A 80 -15.32 -2.06 -4.74
N GLY A 81 -14.19 -1.58 -4.13
CA GLY A 81 -13.79 -1.98 -2.78
C GLY A 81 -12.82 -3.16 -2.76
N ASP A 82 -12.86 -3.92 -1.67
CA ASP A 82 -11.99 -5.09 -1.36
C ASP A 82 -10.47 -4.79 -1.33
N TRP A 83 -10.09 -3.54 -1.18
CA TRP A 83 -8.71 -3.13 -0.97
C TRP A 83 -8.27 -3.41 0.46
N LYS A 84 -7.12 -4.03 0.64
CA LYS A 84 -6.60 -4.52 1.93
C LYS A 84 -5.14 -4.12 2.12
N ASP A 85 -4.75 -3.94 3.37
CA ASP A 85 -3.34 -3.79 3.78
C ASP A 85 -2.60 -5.12 3.75
N GLU A 86 -3.30 -6.20 4.06
CA GLU A 86 -2.77 -7.56 4.05
C GLU A 86 -3.72 -8.49 3.29
N ILE A 87 -3.16 -9.32 2.40
CA ILE A 87 -3.90 -10.28 1.60
C ILE A 87 -3.21 -11.64 1.59
N ALA A 88 -3.98 -12.72 1.78
CA ALA A 88 -3.53 -14.05 1.50
C ALA A 88 -3.48 -14.26 -0.02
N VAL A 89 -2.35 -14.80 -0.51
CA VAL A 89 -2.12 -15.00 -1.94
C VAL A 89 -2.09 -16.46 -2.34
N GLU A 90 -2.51 -16.73 -3.56
CA GLU A 90 -2.55 -18.04 -4.19
C GLU A 90 -1.64 -18.10 -5.42
N ASP A 91 -1.13 -19.30 -5.72
CA ASP A 91 -0.24 -19.52 -6.86
C ASP A 91 -0.91 -19.19 -8.20
N GLY A 92 -0.15 -18.48 -9.04
CA GLY A 92 -0.59 -18.12 -10.38
C GLY A 92 -1.65 -17.02 -10.45
N LYS A 93 -2.14 -16.52 -9.32
CA LYS A 93 -3.07 -15.38 -9.32
C LYS A 93 -2.35 -14.05 -9.51
N GLU A 94 -3.12 -13.09 -10.03
CA GLU A 94 -2.71 -11.71 -10.18
C GLU A 94 -3.36 -10.82 -9.12
N TYR A 95 -2.62 -9.84 -8.64
CA TYR A 95 -3.07 -8.90 -7.62
C TYR A 95 -2.84 -7.47 -8.09
N LEU A 96 -3.82 -6.62 -7.85
CA LEU A 96 -3.73 -5.18 -8.11
C LEU A 96 -3.12 -4.49 -6.90
N VAL A 97 -2.16 -3.62 -7.12
CA VAL A 97 -1.64 -2.69 -6.12
C VAL A 97 -2.14 -1.30 -6.46
N ARG A 98 -2.76 -0.64 -5.48
CA ARG A 98 -3.20 0.75 -5.59
C ARG A 98 -2.32 1.64 -4.74
N ILE A 99 -1.87 2.75 -5.31
CA ILE A 99 -1.20 3.82 -4.58
C ILE A 99 -2.03 5.09 -4.76
N LEU A 100 -2.56 5.63 -3.67
CA LEU A 100 -3.22 6.92 -3.66
C LEU A 100 -2.17 8.03 -3.61
N VAL A 101 -2.32 9.02 -4.46
CA VAL A 101 -1.50 10.24 -4.43
C VAL A 101 -2.43 11.45 -4.38
N HIS A 102 -2.46 12.11 -3.23
CA HIS A 102 -3.31 13.28 -3.02
C HIS A 102 -2.52 14.41 -2.38
N ASN A 103 -2.35 15.53 -3.09
CA ASN A 103 -1.85 16.77 -2.49
C ASN A 103 -2.97 17.38 -1.63
N ASN A 104 -2.77 17.39 -0.32
CA ASN A 104 -3.75 17.86 0.65
C ASN A 104 -3.67 19.36 0.96
N ALA A 105 -2.90 20.14 0.20
CA ALA A 105 -2.91 21.59 0.32
C ALA A 105 -4.29 22.19 0.02
N LYS A 106 -4.65 23.27 0.73
CA LYS A 106 -5.88 24.02 0.44
C LYS A 106 -5.92 24.42 -1.03
N PRO A 107 -7.01 24.10 -1.77
CA PRO A 107 -7.09 24.39 -3.22
C PRO A 107 -6.90 25.89 -3.55
N GLN A 108 -7.35 26.77 -2.67
CA GLN A 108 -7.27 28.23 -2.86
C GLN A 108 -5.83 28.77 -2.90
N LEU A 109 -4.87 27.99 -2.37
CA LEU A 109 -3.45 28.38 -2.38
C LEU A 109 -2.75 28.07 -3.70
N ASN A 110 -3.38 27.31 -4.60
CA ASN A 110 -2.84 26.92 -5.91
C ASN A 110 -1.41 26.34 -5.84
N LEU A 111 -1.09 25.61 -4.77
CA LEU A 111 0.24 25.05 -4.54
C LEU A 111 0.45 23.80 -5.39
N THR A 112 1.51 23.80 -6.18
CA THR A 112 1.90 22.67 -7.04
C THR A 112 3.11 21.95 -6.44
N ALA A 113 3.01 20.64 -6.30
CA ALA A 113 4.13 19.81 -5.90
C ALA A 113 5.16 19.69 -7.04
N THR A 114 6.45 19.82 -6.69
CA THR A 114 7.55 19.79 -7.65
C THR A 114 8.35 18.50 -7.55
N ASN A 115 8.79 17.99 -8.71
CA ASN A 115 9.58 16.74 -8.80
C ASN A 115 8.96 15.57 -8.04
N THR A 116 7.63 15.42 -8.16
CA THR A 116 6.90 14.32 -7.51
C THR A 116 7.33 12.98 -8.10
N ARG A 117 7.70 12.04 -7.23
CA ARG A 117 8.16 10.70 -7.59
C ARG A 117 7.48 9.65 -6.72
N ILE A 118 7.19 8.50 -7.33
CA ILE A 118 6.71 7.30 -6.65
C ILE A 118 7.74 6.22 -6.90
N ALA A 119 8.12 5.50 -5.85
CA ALA A 119 8.91 4.28 -5.93
C ALA A 119 8.17 3.16 -5.20
N VAL A 120 8.24 1.94 -5.74
CA VAL A 120 7.71 0.74 -5.10
C VAL A 120 8.83 -0.28 -4.99
N ASN A 121 9.09 -0.74 -3.78
CA ASN A 121 10.00 -1.85 -3.52
C ASN A 121 9.18 -3.15 -3.57
N VAL A 122 9.59 -4.06 -4.46
CA VAL A 122 9.02 -5.40 -4.62
C VAL A 122 10.13 -6.41 -4.35
N PRO A 123 10.18 -7.03 -3.15
CA PRO A 123 11.18 -8.05 -2.84
C PRO A 123 11.06 -9.26 -3.77
N THR A 124 12.19 -9.78 -4.23
CA THR A 124 12.25 -10.93 -5.15
C THR A 124 12.60 -12.25 -4.46
N ASN A 125 12.88 -12.23 -3.16
CA ASN A 125 13.20 -13.41 -2.38
C ASN A 125 11.97 -14.28 -2.12
N LEU A 126 12.20 -15.58 -2.01
CA LEU A 126 11.17 -16.55 -1.62
C LEU A 126 10.84 -16.42 -0.13
N SER A 127 9.58 -16.12 0.20
CA SER A 127 9.09 -16.00 1.58
C SER A 127 7.63 -16.42 1.66
N ASN A 128 7.14 -16.77 2.83
CA ASN A 128 5.72 -16.94 3.11
C ASN A 128 5.03 -15.61 3.52
N LYS A 129 5.83 -14.55 3.66
CA LYS A 129 5.37 -13.18 3.88
C LYS A 129 6.25 -12.22 3.08
N ILE A 130 5.64 -11.43 2.21
CA ILE A 130 6.30 -10.41 1.42
C ILE A 130 5.64 -9.08 1.71
N THR A 131 6.44 -8.08 2.09
CA THR A 131 5.99 -6.71 2.27
C THR A 131 6.40 -5.89 1.05
N LEU A 132 5.43 -5.22 0.45
CA LEU A 132 5.62 -4.25 -0.60
C LEU A 132 5.67 -2.86 0.03
N ASP A 133 6.68 -2.05 -0.28
CA ASP A 133 6.80 -0.71 0.26
C ASP A 133 6.63 0.33 -0.85
N ALA A 134 5.79 1.33 -0.62
CA ALA A 134 5.62 2.47 -1.51
C ALA A 134 6.17 3.74 -0.87
N PHE A 135 6.91 4.51 -1.66
CA PHE A 135 7.47 5.81 -1.28
C PHE A 135 6.93 6.88 -2.21
N LEU A 136 6.43 7.95 -1.62
CA LEU A 136 5.96 9.13 -2.35
C LEU A 136 6.74 10.35 -1.86
N ARG A 137 7.41 11.06 -2.77
CA ARG A 137 8.20 12.25 -2.43
C ARG A 137 7.97 13.39 -3.39
N ALA A 138 8.15 14.61 -2.87
CA ALA A 138 8.29 15.81 -3.67
C ALA A 138 9.23 16.80 -2.97
N ASP A 139 9.92 17.65 -3.76
CA ASP A 139 10.95 18.53 -3.23
C ASP A 139 10.41 19.60 -2.27
N ASN A 140 9.20 20.05 -2.47
CA ASN A 140 8.53 21.11 -1.71
C ASN A 140 7.39 20.63 -0.81
N ALA A 141 7.25 19.32 -0.60
CA ALA A 141 6.28 18.75 0.34
C ALA A 141 6.82 18.71 1.78
N LYS A 142 5.90 18.65 2.75
CA LYS A 142 6.20 18.44 4.17
C LYS A 142 5.35 17.28 4.71
N PRO A 143 5.98 16.15 5.10
CA PRO A 143 7.39 15.83 4.88
C PRO A 143 7.72 15.68 3.39
N LYS A 144 9.00 15.73 3.03
CA LYS A 144 9.43 15.57 1.63
C LYS A 144 9.19 14.17 1.08
N GLU A 145 9.15 13.18 1.95
CA GLU A 145 8.86 11.78 1.63
C GLU A 145 7.90 11.20 2.65
N ILE A 146 6.95 10.41 2.15
CA ILE A 146 6.09 9.54 2.95
C ILE A 146 6.19 8.13 2.40
N TRP A 147 5.92 7.14 3.27
CA TRP A 147 5.86 5.73 2.89
C TRP A 147 4.66 5.03 3.51
N ASP A 148 4.31 3.94 2.88
CA ASP A 148 3.29 3.01 3.32
C ASP A 148 3.59 1.63 2.73
N ASN A 149 3.01 0.57 3.30
CA ASN A 149 3.24 -0.78 2.83
C ASN A 149 1.96 -1.58 2.72
N ALA A 150 2.07 -2.69 1.98
CA ALA A 150 1.05 -3.72 1.93
C ALA A 150 1.70 -5.10 2.05
N VAL A 151 1.01 -6.03 2.68
CA VAL A 151 1.55 -7.35 3.01
C VAL A 151 0.84 -8.42 2.21
N MET A 152 1.63 -9.33 1.63
CA MET A 152 1.15 -10.53 0.96
C MET A 152 1.60 -11.76 1.76
N THR A 153 0.69 -12.66 2.09
CA THR A 153 0.97 -13.85 2.91
C THR A 153 0.52 -15.13 2.22
N SER A 154 1.18 -16.24 2.50
CA SER A 154 0.77 -17.57 2.07
C SER A 154 1.31 -18.65 3.02
N ASP A 155 0.65 -19.79 3.06
CA ASP A 155 1.12 -20.98 3.78
C ASP A 155 2.40 -21.57 3.15
N LYS A 156 2.66 -21.26 1.88
CA LYS A 156 3.85 -21.70 1.13
C LYS A 156 4.74 -20.50 0.81
N LYS A 157 6.02 -20.76 0.67
CA LYS A 157 6.94 -19.74 0.16
C LYS A 157 6.59 -19.40 -1.29
N PHE A 158 6.56 -18.11 -1.59
CA PHE A 158 6.28 -17.57 -2.91
C PHE A 158 7.21 -16.38 -3.20
N ASN A 159 7.26 -15.97 -4.42
CA ASN A 159 7.79 -14.69 -4.85
C ASN A 159 6.73 -13.95 -5.66
N VAL A 160 6.97 -12.68 -5.88
CA VAL A 160 6.11 -11.83 -6.70
C VAL A 160 6.91 -11.23 -7.85
N ALA A 161 6.25 -11.03 -8.97
CA ALA A 161 6.83 -10.34 -10.12
C ALA A 161 5.82 -9.33 -10.67
N TYR A 162 6.34 -8.24 -11.20
CA TYR A 162 5.53 -7.26 -11.90
C TYR A 162 5.01 -7.86 -13.21
N VAL A 163 3.72 -7.66 -13.47
CA VAL A 163 3.06 -8.02 -14.73
C VAL A 163 2.68 -6.73 -15.43
N ALA A 164 3.19 -6.53 -16.65
CA ALA A 164 2.93 -5.34 -17.48
C ALA A 164 1.57 -5.43 -18.17
#